data_402aba5837179f53788d780b2853f3a5
#
_entry.id   402aba5837179f53788d780b2853f3a5
#
_cell.length_a   1.000
_cell.length_b   1.000
_cell.length_c   1.000
_cell.angle_alpha   90.00
_cell.angle_beta   90.00
_cell.angle_gamma   90.00
#
_symmetry.space_group_name_H-M   'P 1'
#
loop_
_entity.id
_entity.type
_entity.pdbx_description
1 polymer ?
#
loop_
_entity_poly.entity_id
_entity_poly.type
_entity_poly.pdbx_seq_one_letter_code
_entity_poly.pdbx_strand_id
1 'polypeptide(L)'
;MKYKEFKVRYKDEGNGSLEGYASTWIKEPDSYGDVVASGAFANTLKNRWNGGKGIPLLWDHQMYNLNAIIGIADADEDEKGLHFVAAFDDTPEAQRVRGLYKDGRLSKFSFAYDTIDEGQIELENGTKANELRELDLYEISCVMVPANEDAGVLDVKAGRRNSSKDEELIRQAISALEALLDNSDGDGEDGSKGNPEGKDPKDRNSENAELIKKIDNYLKEG
;
A
#
# COMPACT_ATOMS: atom_id res chain seq x y z
N MET A 1 24.92 6.09 -8.68
CA MET A 1 23.49 5.79 -8.80
C MET A 1 22.98 5.41 -7.41
N LYS A 2 21.94 6.08 -6.94
CA LYS A 2 21.32 5.84 -5.63
C LYS A 2 19.91 5.29 -5.86
N TYR A 3 19.36 4.59 -4.87
CA TYR A 3 18.05 3.97 -4.91
C TYR A 3 17.23 4.42 -3.70
N LYS A 4 15.94 4.69 -3.90
CA LYS A 4 14.99 5.07 -2.85
C LYS A 4 13.72 4.26 -2.95
N GLU A 5 13.12 3.92 -1.82
CA GLU A 5 11.97 3.03 -1.73
C GLU A 5 10.81 3.66 -0.96
N PHE A 6 9.60 3.34 -1.41
CA PHE A 6 8.36 3.85 -0.79
C PHE A 6 7.26 2.80 -0.79
N LYS A 7 6.37 2.87 0.20
CA LYS A 7 5.17 2.03 0.26
C LYS A 7 4.13 2.49 -0.74
N VAL A 8 3.53 1.52 -1.42
CA VAL A 8 2.53 1.77 -2.43
C VAL A 8 1.27 0.98 -2.18
N ARG A 9 0.11 1.59 -2.54
CA ARG A 9 -1.14 0.85 -2.70
C ARG A 9 -1.15 0.23 -4.09
N TYR A 10 -1.26 -1.09 -4.15
CA TYR A 10 -1.55 -1.79 -5.39
C TYR A 10 -3.04 -1.61 -5.72
N LYS A 11 -3.32 -1.10 -6.91
CA LYS A 11 -4.67 -1.01 -7.46
C LYS A 11 -4.67 -1.65 -8.84
N ASP A 12 -5.02 -2.93 -8.91
CA ASP A 12 -5.20 -3.63 -10.18
C ASP A 12 -6.65 -3.45 -10.63
N GLU A 13 -6.87 -2.58 -11.60
CA GLU A 13 -8.17 -2.36 -12.22
C GLU A 13 -8.57 -3.47 -13.21
N GLY A 14 -7.82 -4.59 -13.22
CA GLY A 14 -8.10 -5.75 -14.08
C GLY A 14 -7.52 -5.66 -15.49
N ASN A 15 -6.90 -4.52 -15.86
CA ASN A 15 -6.30 -4.26 -17.17
C ASN A 15 -4.78 -4.48 -17.22
N GLY A 16 -4.17 -4.99 -16.13
CA GLY A 16 -2.73 -5.20 -16.05
C GLY A 16 -1.93 -3.97 -15.60
N SER A 17 -2.58 -2.94 -15.08
CA SER A 17 -1.94 -1.74 -14.57
C SER A 17 -1.66 -1.83 -13.07
N LEU A 18 -0.68 -1.04 -12.63
CA LEU A 18 -0.24 -0.89 -11.27
C LEU A 18 -0.14 0.61 -10.98
N GLU A 19 -0.73 1.06 -9.88
CA GLU A 19 -0.73 2.47 -9.49
C GLU A 19 -0.09 2.63 -8.12
N GLY A 20 0.70 3.70 -7.93
CA GLY A 20 1.33 3.95 -6.67
C GLY A 20 2.22 5.16 -6.60
N TYR A 21 3.02 5.23 -5.54
CA TYR A 21 4.02 6.28 -5.34
C TYR A 21 5.43 5.68 -5.38
N ALA A 22 6.26 6.19 -6.27
CA ALA A 22 7.68 5.83 -6.31
C ALA A 22 8.50 6.63 -5.28
N SER A 23 8.03 7.81 -4.88
CA SER A 23 8.59 8.66 -3.82
C SER A 23 7.46 9.37 -3.07
N THR A 24 7.69 9.76 -1.80
CA THR A 24 6.77 10.60 -1.03
C THR A 24 7.51 11.81 -0.46
N TRP A 25 6.79 12.90 -0.16
CA TRP A 25 7.35 14.12 0.45
C TRP A 25 7.43 14.03 1.97
N ILE A 26 7.50 12.81 2.55
CA ILE A 26 7.61 12.61 3.99
C ILE A 26 8.95 13.14 4.48
N LYS A 27 8.90 13.97 5.50
CA LYS A 27 10.07 14.59 6.14
C LYS A 27 10.69 13.69 7.23
N GLU A 28 10.72 12.38 6.96
CA GLU A 28 11.46 11.39 7.74
C GLU A 28 12.63 10.91 6.89
N PRO A 29 13.88 11.07 7.36
CA PRO A 29 15.04 10.63 6.61
C PRO A 29 14.99 9.12 6.37
N ASP A 30 15.33 8.71 5.16
CA ASP A 30 15.50 7.30 4.83
C ASP A 30 16.79 6.73 5.43
N SER A 31 17.11 5.46 5.13
CA SER A 31 18.32 4.78 5.62
C SER A 31 19.63 5.44 5.19
N TYR A 32 19.60 6.32 4.18
CA TYR A 32 20.74 7.13 3.74
C TYR A 32 20.80 8.51 4.42
N GLY A 33 19.78 8.84 5.22
CA GLY A 33 19.62 10.15 5.84
C GLY A 33 19.05 11.21 4.90
N ASP A 34 18.43 10.78 3.78
CA ASP A 34 17.89 11.67 2.76
C ASP A 34 16.38 11.88 2.91
N VAL A 35 15.91 13.08 2.58
CA VAL A 35 14.50 13.41 2.31
C VAL A 35 14.37 13.95 0.89
N VAL A 36 13.22 13.73 0.23
CA VAL A 36 12.98 14.27 -1.12
C VAL A 36 12.12 15.52 -1.02
N ALA A 37 12.58 16.59 -1.66
CA ALA A 37 11.81 17.82 -1.78
C ALA A 37 10.68 17.65 -2.82
N SER A 38 9.53 18.30 -2.60
CA SER A 38 8.52 18.45 -3.64
C SER A 38 9.10 19.25 -4.81
N GLY A 39 8.86 18.79 -6.04
CA GLY A 39 9.44 19.37 -7.24
C GLY A 39 10.79 18.76 -7.67
N ALA A 40 11.34 17.81 -6.90
CA ALA A 40 12.64 17.21 -7.18
C ALA A 40 12.70 16.49 -8.53
N PHE A 41 11.59 16.00 -9.04
CA PHE A 41 11.50 15.27 -10.30
C PHE A 41 10.98 16.14 -11.47
N ALA A 42 10.55 17.38 -11.21
CA ALA A 42 9.88 18.22 -12.22
C ALA A 42 10.69 18.38 -13.51
N ASN A 43 11.99 18.62 -13.41
CA ASN A 43 12.88 18.81 -14.56
C ASN A 43 13.12 17.50 -15.32
N THR A 44 13.37 16.39 -14.64
CA THR A 44 13.60 15.09 -15.29
C THR A 44 12.33 14.58 -15.98
N LEU A 45 11.16 14.72 -15.34
CA LEU A 45 9.88 14.36 -15.96
C LEU A 45 9.62 15.16 -17.23
N LYS A 46 9.88 16.47 -17.20
CA LYS A 46 9.68 17.34 -18.37
C LYS A 46 10.69 17.06 -19.50
N ASN A 47 11.97 16.96 -19.15
CA ASN A 47 13.05 17.01 -20.14
C ASN A 47 13.45 15.62 -20.66
N ARG A 48 13.50 14.62 -19.79
CA ARG A 48 13.86 13.26 -20.16
C ARG A 48 12.63 12.43 -20.52
N TRP A 49 11.52 12.56 -19.79
CA TRP A 49 10.38 11.66 -19.87
C TRP A 49 9.15 12.30 -20.53
N ASN A 50 9.31 13.34 -21.35
CA ASN A 50 8.25 13.97 -22.15
C ASN A 50 6.97 14.26 -21.31
N GLY A 51 7.14 14.86 -20.15
CA GLY A 51 6.04 15.13 -19.22
C GLY A 51 5.63 13.91 -18.40
N GLY A 52 6.59 13.07 -18.04
CA GLY A 52 6.38 11.91 -17.18
C GLY A 52 5.95 10.64 -17.91
N LYS A 53 6.17 10.56 -19.22
CA LYS A 53 5.73 9.45 -20.08
C LYS A 53 6.86 8.49 -20.41
N GLY A 54 6.57 7.20 -20.35
CA GLY A 54 7.47 6.19 -20.90
C GLY A 54 8.66 5.85 -20.02
N ILE A 55 8.55 6.00 -18.70
CA ILE A 55 9.58 5.63 -17.75
C ILE A 55 9.66 4.10 -17.69
N PRO A 56 10.86 3.46 -17.83
CA PRO A 56 10.98 2.02 -17.73
C PRO A 56 10.52 1.51 -16.38
N LEU A 57 9.68 0.47 -16.36
CA LEU A 57 9.37 -0.32 -15.17
C LEU A 57 10.29 -1.52 -15.15
N LEU A 58 11.13 -1.63 -14.12
CA LEU A 58 12.12 -2.70 -14.00
C LEU A 58 11.81 -3.64 -12.84
N TRP A 59 12.43 -4.80 -12.89
CA TRP A 59 12.59 -5.70 -11.77
C TRP A 59 13.95 -5.47 -11.11
N ASP A 60 13.94 -5.10 -9.82
CA ASP A 60 15.12 -5.07 -8.93
C ASP A 60 16.31 -4.28 -9.48
N HIS A 61 16.05 -3.09 -10.09
CA HIS A 61 17.06 -2.17 -10.63
C HIS A 61 18.02 -2.77 -11.67
N GLN A 62 17.62 -3.86 -12.35
CA GLN A 62 18.49 -4.59 -13.28
C GLN A 62 18.55 -3.92 -14.66
N MET A 63 19.01 -2.69 -14.75
CA MET A 63 19.06 -1.88 -15.98
C MET A 63 19.87 -2.47 -17.13
N TYR A 64 20.75 -3.44 -16.86
CA TYR A 64 21.57 -4.12 -17.86
C TYR A 64 21.01 -5.49 -18.28
N ASN A 65 19.84 -5.87 -17.79
CA ASN A 65 19.15 -7.11 -18.08
C ASN A 65 17.85 -6.82 -18.85
N LEU A 66 17.81 -7.14 -20.13
CA LEU A 66 16.60 -6.91 -20.95
C LEU A 66 15.36 -7.66 -20.42
N ASN A 67 15.53 -8.81 -19.80
CA ASN A 67 14.42 -9.56 -19.22
C ASN A 67 13.88 -8.93 -17.92
N ALA A 68 14.62 -7.97 -17.35
CA ALA A 68 14.17 -7.22 -16.19
C ALA A 68 13.33 -5.98 -16.55
N ILE A 69 13.22 -5.62 -17.83
CA ILE A 69 12.26 -4.65 -18.30
C ILE A 69 10.91 -5.36 -18.30
N ILE A 70 10.03 -4.98 -17.40
CA ILE A 70 8.75 -5.66 -17.16
C ILE A 70 7.55 -4.79 -17.49
N GLY A 71 7.78 -3.58 -17.97
CA GLY A 71 6.72 -2.67 -18.37
C GLY A 71 7.18 -1.23 -18.51
N ILE A 72 6.20 -0.35 -18.54
CA ILE A 72 6.37 1.08 -18.72
C ILE A 72 5.49 1.83 -17.71
N ALA A 73 6.01 2.93 -17.16
CA ALA A 73 5.29 3.78 -16.21
C ALA A 73 5.13 5.21 -16.77
N ASP A 74 4.00 5.80 -16.45
CA ASP A 74 3.75 7.24 -16.55
C ASP A 74 3.71 7.80 -15.13
N ALA A 75 4.38 8.92 -14.87
CA ALA A 75 4.48 9.50 -13.55
C ALA A 75 4.28 11.02 -13.56
N ASP A 76 3.75 11.52 -12.45
CA ASP A 76 3.58 12.95 -12.17
C ASP A 76 3.81 13.23 -10.67
N GLU A 77 4.12 14.48 -10.34
CA GLU A 77 4.22 14.92 -8.97
C GLU A 77 2.87 15.44 -8.48
N ASP A 78 2.42 14.97 -7.33
CA ASP A 78 1.22 15.46 -6.65
C ASP A 78 1.51 15.95 -5.23
N GLU A 79 0.47 16.21 -4.43
CA GLU A 79 0.60 16.69 -3.04
C GLU A 79 1.30 15.68 -2.11
N LYS A 80 1.36 14.39 -2.48
CA LYS A 80 1.91 13.31 -1.66
C LYS A 80 3.31 12.88 -2.08
N GLY A 81 3.61 12.94 -3.38
CA GLY A 81 4.86 12.40 -3.88
C GLY A 81 4.95 12.30 -5.40
N LEU A 82 5.87 11.47 -5.87
CA LEU A 82 5.96 11.02 -7.24
C LEU A 82 4.97 9.88 -7.45
N HIS A 83 3.78 10.22 -7.90
CA HIS A 83 2.72 9.30 -8.29
C HIS A 83 3.05 8.65 -9.64
N PHE A 84 2.71 7.37 -9.82
CA PHE A 84 2.86 6.71 -11.11
C PHE A 84 1.75 5.72 -11.41
N VAL A 85 1.51 5.50 -12.69
CA VAL A 85 0.69 4.41 -13.21
C VAL A 85 1.55 3.61 -14.18
N ALA A 86 1.69 2.32 -13.97
CA ALA A 86 2.49 1.44 -14.80
C ALA A 86 1.66 0.35 -15.46
N ALA A 87 1.99 0.02 -16.70
CA ALA A 87 1.47 -1.13 -17.42
C ALA A 87 2.55 -2.21 -17.51
N PHE A 88 2.19 -3.45 -17.20
CA PHE A 88 3.08 -4.60 -17.34
C PHE A 88 3.08 -5.11 -18.78
N ASP A 89 4.25 -5.49 -19.26
CA ASP A 89 4.39 -6.19 -20.54
C ASP A 89 3.74 -7.58 -20.49
N ASP A 90 3.39 -8.11 -21.67
CA ASP A 90 2.83 -9.46 -21.82
C ASP A 90 3.95 -10.52 -21.92
N THR A 91 4.98 -10.41 -21.07
CA THR A 91 6.05 -11.39 -20.94
C THR A 91 5.83 -12.26 -19.71
N PRO A 92 6.33 -13.51 -19.67
CA PRO A 92 6.19 -14.37 -18.49
C PRO A 92 6.74 -13.73 -17.22
N GLU A 93 7.88 -13.05 -17.31
CA GLU A 93 8.55 -12.37 -16.21
C GLU A 93 7.69 -11.22 -15.66
N ALA A 94 7.20 -10.35 -16.54
CA ALA A 94 6.34 -9.21 -16.19
C ALA A 94 5.04 -9.70 -15.53
N GLN A 95 4.38 -10.70 -16.12
CA GLN A 95 3.13 -11.26 -15.59
C GLN A 95 3.35 -12.00 -14.26
N ARG A 96 4.52 -12.61 -14.05
CA ARG A 96 4.91 -13.20 -12.77
C ARG A 96 5.02 -12.10 -11.68
N VAL A 97 5.76 -11.01 -11.95
CA VAL A 97 5.91 -9.88 -11.00
C VAL A 97 4.55 -9.26 -10.70
N ARG A 98 3.73 -9.01 -11.73
CA ARG A 98 2.35 -8.55 -11.56
C ARG A 98 1.53 -9.44 -10.63
N GLY A 99 1.61 -10.77 -10.82
CA GLY A 99 0.95 -11.75 -9.97
C GLY A 99 1.38 -11.66 -8.51
N LEU A 100 2.66 -11.37 -8.24
CA LEU A 100 3.19 -11.19 -6.89
C LEU A 100 2.62 -9.94 -6.19
N TYR A 101 2.41 -8.84 -6.92
CA TYR A 101 1.71 -7.65 -6.40
C TYR A 101 0.24 -7.94 -6.15
N LYS A 102 -0.41 -8.61 -7.09
CA LYS A 102 -1.84 -8.94 -7.00
C LYS A 102 -2.17 -9.79 -5.78
N ASP A 103 -1.32 -10.74 -5.42
CA ASP A 103 -1.52 -11.61 -4.26
C ASP A 103 -0.83 -11.08 -2.97
N GLY A 104 -0.29 -9.86 -3.02
CA GLY A 104 0.26 -9.14 -1.86
C GLY A 104 1.63 -9.63 -1.39
N ARG A 105 2.31 -10.48 -2.16
CA ARG A 105 3.69 -10.93 -1.86
C ARG A 105 4.73 -9.86 -2.16
N LEU A 106 4.43 -8.93 -3.07
CA LEU A 106 5.18 -7.71 -3.32
C LEU A 106 4.30 -6.51 -3.02
N SER A 107 4.88 -5.44 -2.50
CA SER A 107 4.14 -4.23 -2.13
C SER A 107 4.99 -2.97 -2.17
N LYS A 108 6.21 -3.05 -2.72
CA LYS A 108 7.18 -1.97 -2.65
C LYS A 108 7.77 -1.63 -4.00
N PHE A 109 8.06 -0.36 -4.15
CA PHE A 109 8.74 0.20 -5.31
C PHE A 109 9.98 0.93 -4.88
N SER A 110 10.87 1.10 -5.82
CA SER A 110 12.07 1.88 -5.70
C SER A 110 12.28 2.65 -7.00
N PHE A 111 13.19 3.59 -7.02
CA PHE A 111 13.59 4.29 -8.24
C PHE A 111 15.09 4.53 -8.26
N ALA A 112 15.67 4.54 -9.45
CA ALA A 112 17.06 4.88 -9.65
C ALA A 112 17.20 6.30 -10.19
N TYR A 113 18.17 7.02 -9.65
CA TYR A 113 18.41 8.43 -9.96
C TYR A 113 19.88 8.82 -9.80
N ASP A 114 20.26 9.94 -10.40
CA ASP A 114 21.43 10.72 -10.01
C ASP A 114 20.99 12.03 -9.36
N THR A 115 21.74 12.47 -8.37
CA THR A 115 21.47 13.74 -7.68
C THR A 115 22.06 14.89 -8.51
N ILE A 116 21.22 15.89 -8.81
CA ILE A 116 21.65 17.13 -9.49
C ILE A 116 21.85 18.24 -8.45
N ASP A 117 20.90 18.40 -7.51
CA ASP A 117 20.99 19.34 -6.39
C ASP A 117 20.57 18.69 -5.09
N GLU A 118 21.35 18.91 -4.03
CA GLU A 118 21.07 18.43 -2.68
C GLU A 118 21.69 19.38 -1.64
N GLY A 119 21.25 19.28 -0.40
CA GLY A 119 21.83 20.06 0.70
C GLY A 119 21.33 19.66 2.07
N GLN A 120 22.14 19.99 3.08
CA GLN A 120 21.79 19.71 4.47
C GLN A 120 20.68 20.64 4.95
N ILE A 121 19.70 20.04 5.63
CA ILE A 121 18.60 20.75 6.31
C ILE A 121 18.46 20.24 7.75
N GLU A 122 17.80 21.02 8.57
CA GLU A 122 17.33 20.62 9.88
C GLU A 122 15.81 20.53 9.84
N LEU A 123 15.28 19.36 10.19
CA LEU A 123 13.85 19.10 10.22
C LEU A 123 13.22 19.71 11.50
N GLU A 124 11.89 19.86 11.53
CA GLU A 124 11.15 20.45 12.66
C GLU A 124 11.42 19.75 14.00
N ASN A 125 11.73 18.46 13.96
CA ASN A 125 12.09 17.67 15.14
C ASN A 125 13.56 17.78 15.55
N GLY A 126 14.35 18.66 14.90
CA GLY A 126 15.79 18.86 15.13
C GLY A 126 16.69 17.80 14.47
N THR A 127 16.14 16.85 13.71
CA THR A 127 16.93 15.85 12.99
C THR A 127 17.57 16.50 11.77
N LYS A 128 18.87 16.23 11.54
CA LYS A 128 19.56 16.63 10.32
C LYS A 128 19.31 15.63 9.21
N ALA A 129 19.00 16.13 8.03
CA ALA A 129 18.77 15.34 6.84
C ALA A 129 19.47 15.97 5.63
N ASN A 130 19.75 15.17 4.63
CA ASN A 130 20.15 15.67 3.33
C ASN A 130 18.89 15.77 2.44
N GLU A 131 18.56 16.98 2.00
CA GLU A 131 17.41 17.24 1.16
C GLU A 131 17.79 17.11 -0.31
N LEU A 132 17.19 16.16 -1.00
CA LEU A 132 17.32 15.95 -2.44
C LEU A 132 16.37 16.91 -3.16
N ARG A 133 16.90 17.95 -3.81
CA ARG A 133 16.13 19.04 -4.40
C ARG A 133 15.91 18.90 -5.89
N GLU A 134 16.86 18.29 -6.59
CA GLU A 134 16.72 17.99 -8.01
C GLU A 134 17.37 16.66 -8.34
N LEU A 135 16.61 15.78 -9.02
CA LEU A 135 16.99 14.41 -9.34
C LEU A 135 16.84 14.12 -10.83
N ASP A 136 17.79 13.39 -11.40
CA ASP A 136 17.67 12.80 -12.73
C ASP A 136 17.17 11.36 -12.61
N LEU A 137 15.88 11.15 -12.81
CA LEU A 137 15.19 9.86 -12.70
C LEU A 137 15.50 8.97 -13.90
N TYR A 138 15.93 7.74 -13.67
CA TYR A 138 16.22 6.75 -14.70
C TYR A 138 15.14 5.72 -14.92
N GLU A 139 14.54 5.22 -13.84
CA GLU A 139 13.55 4.14 -13.89
C GLU A 139 12.75 4.05 -12.59
N ILE A 140 11.67 3.30 -12.62
CA ILE A 140 10.91 2.84 -11.45
C ILE A 140 11.02 1.32 -11.39
N SER A 141 11.33 0.77 -10.21
CA SER A 141 11.52 -0.68 -10.02
C SER A 141 10.53 -1.29 -9.05
N CYS A 142 10.06 -2.46 -9.43
CA CYS A 142 9.46 -3.44 -8.52
C CYS A 142 10.57 -4.13 -7.71
N VAL A 143 10.52 -4.10 -6.37
CA VAL A 143 11.57 -4.66 -5.52
C VAL A 143 11.00 -5.60 -4.44
N MET A 144 11.82 -6.59 -4.00
CA MET A 144 11.41 -7.54 -2.95
C MET A 144 11.69 -7.00 -1.55
N VAL A 145 12.86 -6.42 -1.35
CA VAL A 145 13.33 -5.93 -0.06
C VAL A 145 13.70 -4.47 -0.21
N PRO A 146 13.16 -3.58 0.62
CA PRO A 146 13.56 -2.18 0.63
C PRO A 146 14.94 -2.02 1.25
N ALA A 147 15.68 -0.99 0.84
CA ALA A 147 16.88 -0.55 1.52
C ALA A 147 16.56 0.05 2.92
N ASN A 148 15.31 0.37 3.19
CA ASN A 148 14.86 0.88 4.47
C ASN A 148 13.91 -0.10 5.16
N GLU A 149 14.38 -0.78 6.22
CA GLU A 149 13.60 -1.71 7.05
C GLU A 149 12.50 -1.00 7.86
N ASP A 150 12.67 0.29 8.18
CA ASP A 150 11.73 1.10 8.97
C ASP A 150 10.53 1.64 8.18
N ALA A 151 10.41 1.34 6.90
CA ALA A 151 9.16 1.55 6.18
C ALA A 151 8.08 0.60 6.75
N GLY A 152 7.77 0.81 8.01
CA GLY A 152 6.79 0.07 8.78
C GLY A 152 5.42 0.09 8.09
N VAL A 153 4.71 -1.03 8.15
CA VAL A 153 3.33 -1.19 7.69
C VAL A 153 2.45 -0.22 8.45
N LEU A 154 2.17 0.96 7.90
CA LEU A 154 1.01 1.72 8.28
C LEU A 154 -0.12 1.30 7.33
N ASP A 155 -1.03 0.52 7.92
CA ASP A 155 -2.31 0.13 7.37
C ASP A 155 -2.24 -0.73 6.09
N VAL A 156 -2.11 -2.04 6.29
CA VAL A 156 -2.59 -3.03 5.34
C VAL A 156 -4.12 -3.04 5.49
N LYS A 157 -4.79 -2.05 4.91
CA LYS A 157 -6.11 -2.34 4.38
C LYS A 157 -5.86 -3.23 3.17
N ALA A 158 -5.86 -4.52 3.40
CA ALA A 158 -6.04 -5.49 2.37
C ALA A 158 -7.37 -5.15 1.70
N GLY A 159 -7.31 -4.38 0.63
CA GLY A 159 -8.38 -4.26 -0.33
C GLY A 159 -8.47 -5.57 -1.12
N ARG A 160 -8.67 -6.69 -0.41
CA ARG A 160 -9.41 -7.77 -0.99
C ARG A 160 -10.82 -7.21 -1.13
N ARG A 161 -11.21 -6.84 -2.33
CA ARG A 161 -12.62 -6.94 -2.66
C ARG A 161 -12.98 -8.39 -2.38
N ASN A 162 -13.78 -8.59 -1.34
CA ASN A 162 -14.38 -9.89 -1.10
C ASN A 162 -15.01 -10.30 -2.42
N SER A 163 -14.70 -11.48 -2.92
CA SER A 163 -15.42 -12.01 -4.08
C SER A 163 -16.91 -12.03 -3.70
N SER A 164 -17.82 -11.95 -4.67
CA SER A 164 -19.25 -12.07 -4.41
C SER A 164 -19.58 -13.28 -3.53
N LYS A 165 -18.73 -14.30 -3.60
CA LYS A 165 -18.80 -15.52 -2.78
C LYS A 165 -18.36 -15.29 -1.34
N ASP A 166 -17.35 -14.44 -1.11
CA ASP A 166 -16.90 -14.09 0.25
C ASP A 166 -17.91 -13.16 0.92
N GLU A 167 -18.53 -12.24 0.18
CA GLU A 167 -19.64 -11.40 0.69
C GLU A 167 -20.83 -12.24 1.10
N GLU A 168 -21.19 -13.24 0.31
CA GLU A 168 -22.28 -14.17 0.63
C GLU A 168 -21.98 -14.97 1.91
N LEU A 169 -20.75 -15.49 2.07
CA LEU A 169 -20.34 -16.19 3.28
C LEU A 169 -20.34 -15.29 4.52
N ILE A 170 -19.91 -14.03 4.39
CA ILE A 170 -19.94 -13.06 5.48
C ILE A 170 -21.38 -12.73 5.88
N ARG A 171 -22.29 -12.52 4.91
CA ARG A 171 -23.72 -12.27 5.17
C ARG A 171 -24.39 -13.48 5.84
N GLN A 172 -24.07 -14.69 5.41
CA GLN A 172 -24.56 -15.92 6.05
C GLN A 172 -24.05 -16.05 7.49
N ALA A 173 -22.78 -15.70 7.76
CA ALA A 173 -22.21 -15.69 9.11
C ALA A 173 -22.88 -14.64 10.01
N ILE A 174 -23.14 -13.43 9.49
CA ILE A 174 -23.88 -12.37 10.21
C ILE A 174 -25.28 -12.85 10.56
N SER A 175 -26.03 -13.39 9.60
CA SER A 175 -27.39 -13.89 9.82
C SER A 175 -27.43 -15.02 10.83
N ALA A 176 -26.45 -15.92 10.84
CA ALA A 176 -26.34 -16.98 11.84
C ALA A 176 -26.04 -16.43 13.25
N LEU A 177 -25.25 -15.37 13.36
CA LEU A 177 -24.98 -14.71 14.64
C LEU A 177 -26.20 -13.96 15.17
N GLU A 178 -26.96 -13.29 14.30
CA GLU A 178 -28.21 -12.63 14.66
C GLU A 178 -29.24 -13.64 15.17
N ALA A 179 -29.39 -14.78 14.50
CA ALA A 179 -30.31 -15.86 14.93
C ALA A 179 -29.90 -16.46 16.31
N LEU A 180 -28.61 -16.46 16.65
CA LEU A 180 -28.15 -16.88 17.99
C LEU A 180 -28.45 -15.83 19.07
N LEU A 181 -28.46 -14.55 18.72
CA LEU A 181 -28.83 -13.46 19.62
C LEU A 181 -30.34 -13.46 19.88
N ASP A 182 -31.17 -13.67 18.86
CA ASP A 182 -32.64 -13.73 18.97
C ASP A 182 -33.10 -14.94 19.79
N ASN A 183 -32.39 -16.08 19.73
CA ASN A 183 -32.68 -17.25 20.54
C ASN A 183 -32.23 -17.14 22.02
N SER A 184 -31.49 -16.09 22.40
CA SER A 184 -31.06 -15.87 23.78
C SER A 184 -32.13 -15.20 24.67
N ASP A 185 -33.23 -14.70 24.07
CA ASP A 185 -34.30 -14.01 24.78
C ASP A 185 -35.51 -14.94 25.12
N GLY A 186 -35.40 -16.25 24.79
CA GLY A 186 -36.43 -17.25 25.08
C GLY A 186 -35.92 -18.33 26.00
N ASP A 187 -36.54 -18.40 27.20
CA ASP A 187 -36.48 -19.42 28.25
C ASP A 187 -35.40 -19.20 29.35
N GLY A 188 -35.81 -18.44 30.34
CA GLY A 188 -35.30 -18.59 31.71
C GLY A 188 -36.10 -19.66 32.45
N GLU A 189 -35.47 -20.81 32.76
CA GLU A 189 -35.65 -21.50 34.04
C GLU A 189 -34.54 -22.54 34.26
N ASP A 190 -33.85 -22.29 35.42
CA ASP A 190 -33.22 -23.23 36.31
C ASP A 190 -31.93 -23.99 35.89
N GLY A 191 -30.84 -23.75 36.65
CA GLY A 191 -29.68 -24.66 36.64
C GLY A 191 -28.35 -24.00 36.99
N SER A 192 -28.24 -23.54 38.24
CA SER A 192 -26.97 -23.17 38.92
C SER A 192 -25.76 -23.99 38.50
N LYS A 193 -24.70 -23.32 37.94
CA LYS A 193 -23.29 -23.56 38.28
C LYS A 193 -22.43 -22.38 37.82
N GLY A 194 -21.72 -21.79 38.75
CA GLY A 194 -20.97 -20.55 38.60
C GLY A 194 -19.84 -20.58 37.56
N ASN A 195 -19.71 -19.48 36.86
CA ASN A 195 -18.58 -19.11 36.05
C ASN A 195 -17.87 -17.90 36.68
N PRO A 196 -16.56 -17.92 36.88
CA PRO A 196 -15.84 -16.90 37.63
C PRO A 196 -15.23 -15.81 36.72
N GLU A 197 -15.99 -15.15 35.85
CA GLU A 197 -15.59 -13.86 35.24
C GLU A 197 -16.84 -13.06 34.90
N GLY A 198 -17.12 -12.09 35.78
CA GLY A 198 -18.34 -11.30 35.75
C GLY A 198 -18.40 -10.26 34.64
N LYS A 199 -19.09 -10.59 33.56
CA LYS A 199 -19.81 -9.60 32.73
C LYS A 199 -21.26 -10.06 32.62
N ASP A 200 -22.16 -9.10 32.86
CA ASP A 200 -23.60 -9.29 32.78
C ASP A 200 -23.97 -9.78 31.34
N PRO A 201 -24.83 -10.78 31.15
CA PRO A 201 -25.28 -11.23 29.84
C PRO A 201 -25.86 -10.10 28.94
N LYS A 202 -26.44 -9.06 29.54
CA LYS A 202 -26.94 -7.87 28.84
C LYS A 202 -25.83 -7.03 28.21
N ASP A 203 -24.67 -6.95 28.84
CA ASP A 203 -23.51 -6.19 28.31
C ASP A 203 -22.88 -6.91 27.10
N ARG A 204 -22.85 -8.25 27.10
CA ARG A 204 -22.35 -9.02 25.94
C ARG A 204 -23.24 -8.88 24.70
N ASN A 205 -24.55 -8.86 24.87
CA ASN A 205 -25.48 -8.68 23.75
C ASN A 205 -25.36 -7.30 23.12
N SER A 206 -25.13 -6.25 23.94
CA SER A 206 -24.91 -4.89 23.44
C SER A 206 -23.58 -4.75 22.68
N GLU A 207 -22.48 -5.36 23.17
CA GLU A 207 -21.17 -5.38 22.52
C GLU A 207 -21.22 -6.12 21.17
N ASN A 208 -21.93 -7.26 21.11
CA ASN A 208 -22.09 -8.05 19.88
C ASN A 208 -22.96 -7.33 18.84
N ALA A 209 -24.05 -6.69 19.25
CA ALA A 209 -24.88 -5.89 18.37
C ALA A 209 -24.12 -4.67 17.77
N GLU A 210 -23.25 -4.05 18.56
CA GLU A 210 -22.39 -2.98 18.08
C GLU A 210 -21.30 -3.46 17.12
N LEU A 211 -20.76 -4.66 17.34
CA LEU A 211 -19.78 -5.30 16.45
C LEU A 211 -20.42 -5.67 15.10
N ILE A 212 -21.63 -6.23 15.12
CA ILE A 212 -22.40 -6.56 13.91
C ILE A 212 -22.67 -5.29 13.09
N LYS A 213 -23.09 -4.18 13.73
CA LYS A 213 -23.28 -2.89 13.06
C LYS A 213 -22.00 -2.37 12.43
N LYS A 214 -20.86 -2.51 13.10
CA LYS A 214 -19.55 -2.09 12.55
C LYS A 214 -19.18 -2.92 11.32
N ILE A 215 -19.44 -4.24 11.34
CA ILE A 215 -19.19 -5.14 10.21
C ILE A 215 -20.10 -4.77 9.02
N ASP A 216 -21.39 -4.54 9.25
CA ASP A 216 -22.36 -4.19 8.20
C ASP A 216 -22.07 -2.82 7.55
N ASN A 217 -21.63 -1.85 8.34
CA ASN A 217 -21.16 -0.56 7.82
C ASN A 217 -19.89 -0.71 6.98
N TYR A 218 -18.95 -1.52 7.44
CA TYR A 218 -17.70 -1.80 6.68
C TYR A 218 -17.98 -2.44 5.32
N LEU A 219 -18.98 -3.33 5.24
CA LEU A 219 -19.38 -3.99 3.99
C LEU A 219 -20.12 -3.05 3.02
N LYS A 220 -20.72 -1.96 3.52
CA LYS A 220 -21.44 -0.97 2.69
C LYS A 220 -20.54 0.14 2.13
N GLU A 221 -19.37 0.36 2.75
CA GLU A 221 -18.41 1.42 2.37
C GLU A 221 -17.27 0.92 1.45
N GLY A 222 -17.19 -0.37 1.15
CA GLY A 222 -16.23 -1.03 0.26
C GLY A 222 -16.85 -1.42 -1.07
#